data_eb4743769c4c6bed682ab9f9db19aa84
#
_entry.id   eb4743769c4c6bed682ab9f9db19aa84
#
_cell.length_a   1.000
_cell.length_b   1.000
_cell.length_c   1.000
_cell.angle_alpha   90.00
_cell.angle_beta   90.00
_cell.angle_gamma   90.00
#
_symmetry.space_group_name_H-M   'P 1'
#
loop_
_entity.id
_entity.type
_entity.pdbx_description
1 polymer ?
#
loop_
_entity_poly.entity_id
_entity_poly.type
_entity_poly.pdbx_seq_one_letter_code
_entity_poly.pdbx_strand_id
1 'polypeptide(L)'
;DINKISIMSDVSVISIIGQELNSFHKPFNALIKNQVTPILFSNTVTGENVSIVVKKSQLHKALNVIHGEIFGISKKINLAIFGHGLVGSALIDQIITSAKEIEKQKGIKLNIFAIANSKKVLLNNKGINKNWKDELLKDGKIYTIGDVYEYAEVNHLENLIAIDNTSSLDFVSNYTALIENGFDLVSSNKIANTIDLNFYKELRKTLAKNQKSYLYETNVGAGLPLIDTIKLLHLSGENIIRIRGVFSGSLSYLFNSFSANDVSFANLLQQALDLGYTEPNPREDLSGNDVARKLLILARELDLDNELSDVNIENLIPEQLRDIETPEFLKSLKEMNPIFENKKGAQEEAHVLRYIGDLHGNLADENGAKLDVKLVSVPEQSPLGSLKGADSIFEIYTESYGENPIVIQGAGAGALVTARGVFGDILRLTDKTS
;
A
#
# COMPACT_ATOMS: atom_id res chain seq x y z
N ASP A 1 37.99 -20.54 -34.92
CA ASP A 1 36.85 -20.55 -35.86
C ASP A 1 36.32 -19.12 -36.07
N ILE A 2 36.89 -18.45 -37.08
CA ILE A 2 36.60 -17.03 -37.42
C ILE A 2 35.36 -16.89 -38.35
N ASN A 3 34.59 -17.97 -38.60
CA ASN A 3 33.63 -18.02 -39.71
C ASN A 3 32.17 -18.20 -39.30
N LYS A 4 31.70 -17.68 -38.15
CA LYS A 4 30.27 -17.60 -37.91
C LYS A 4 29.81 -16.12 -37.87
N ILE A 5 29.43 -15.64 -39.05
CA ILE A 5 28.69 -14.37 -39.17
C ILE A 5 27.21 -14.73 -38.88
N SER A 6 26.64 -14.10 -37.87
CA SER A 6 25.20 -14.17 -37.62
C SER A 6 24.58 -12.81 -38.00
N ILE A 7 23.50 -12.86 -38.76
CA ILE A 7 22.71 -11.68 -39.12
C ILE A 7 21.47 -11.65 -38.23
N MET A 8 21.24 -10.54 -37.56
CA MET A 8 20.04 -10.31 -36.78
C MET A 8 19.17 -9.30 -37.54
N SER A 9 17.96 -9.72 -37.91
CA SER A 9 16.91 -8.88 -38.48
C SER A 9 16.05 -8.22 -37.37
N ASP A 10 15.18 -7.29 -37.78
CA ASP A 10 14.20 -6.63 -36.90
C ASP A 10 14.78 -5.90 -35.71
N VAL A 11 15.92 -5.24 -35.92
CA VAL A 11 16.58 -4.36 -34.97
C VAL A 11 16.60 -2.91 -35.44
N SER A 12 16.70 -1.99 -34.48
CA SER A 12 16.89 -0.56 -34.75
C SER A 12 18.06 -0.05 -33.94
N VAL A 13 18.79 0.93 -34.50
CA VAL A 13 19.90 1.58 -33.83
C VAL A 13 19.46 2.98 -33.38
N ILE A 14 19.64 3.26 -32.09
CA ILE A 14 19.45 4.59 -31.51
C ILE A 14 20.83 5.16 -31.23
N SER A 15 21.16 6.32 -31.82
CA SER A 15 22.43 7.00 -31.57
C SER A 15 22.17 8.28 -30.76
N ILE A 16 22.85 8.41 -29.65
CA ILE A 16 22.89 9.61 -28.81
C ILE A 16 24.18 10.34 -29.15
N ILE A 17 24.07 11.58 -29.64
CA ILE A 17 25.18 12.34 -30.19
C ILE A 17 25.32 13.66 -29.43
N GLY A 18 26.58 14.04 -29.12
CA GLY A 18 26.91 15.36 -28.58
C GLY A 18 26.47 15.57 -27.11
N GLN A 19 26.28 14.49 -26.38
CA GLN A 19 25.99 14.55 -24.93
C GLN A 19 27.21 14.09 -24.14
N GLU A 20 27.58 14.84 -23.09
CA GLU A 20 28.57 14.37 -22.11
C GLU A 20 27.98 13.19 -21.33
N LEU A 21 28.29 11.97 -21.77
CA LEU A 21 27.72 10.74 -21.24
C LEU A 21 28.48 10.20 -20.01
N ASN A 22 29.00 11.06 -19.16
CA ASN A 22 29.57 10.69 -17.86
C ASN A 22 28.59 9.94 -16.97
N SER A 23 27.29 9.95 -17.31
CA SER A 23 26.20 9.28 -16.57
C SER A 23 25.32 8.40 -17.46
N PHE A 24 25.88 7.72 -18.47
CA PHE A 24 25.11 6.81 -19.35
C PHE A 24 24.40 5.68 -18.59
N HIS A 25 24.85 5.35 -17.39
CA HIS A 25 24.18 4.36 -16.54
C HIS A 25 22.70 4.70 -16.27
N LYS A 26 22.30 5.99 -16.23
CA LYS A 26 20.91 6.40 -16.01
C LYS A 26 19.99 5.98 -17.16
N PRO A 27 20.23 6.38 -18.42
CA PRO A 27 19.44 5.90 -19.56
C PRO A 27 19.42 4.37 -19.69
N PHE A 28 20.57 3.71 -19.44
CA PHE A 28 20.65 2.25 -19.50
C PHE A 28 19.75 1.58 -18.45
N ASN A 29 19.84 2.02 -17.19
CA ASN A 29 19.01 1.50 -16.11
C ASN A 29 17.53 1.78 -16.37
N ALA A 30 17.20 2.96 -16.90
CA ALA A 30 15.82 3.30 -17.26
C ALA A 30 15.27 2.37 -18.35
N LEU A 31 16.07 2.01 -19.36
CA LEU A 31 15.71 1.02 -20.38
C LEU A 31 15.38 -0.33 -19.75
N ILE A 32 16.26 -0.86 -18.91
CA ILE A 32 16.05 -2.16 -18.22
C ILE A 32 14.80 -2.12 -17.35
N LYS A 33 14.62 -1.09 -16.52
CA LYS A 33 13.43 -0.90 -15.69
C LYS A 33 12.13 -0.87 -16.51
N ASN A 34 12.18 -0.37 -17.73
CA ASN A 34 11.06 -0.35 -18.67
C ASN A 34 10.98 -1.60 -19.55
N GLN A 35 11.74 -2.65 -19.22
CA GLN A 35 11.78 -3.92 -19.97
C GLN A 35 12.24 -3.77 -21.42
N VAL A 36 13.05 -2.77 -21.69
CA VAL A 36 13.76 -2.64 -22.96
C VAL A 36 15.18 -3.16 -22.77
N THR A 37 15.46 -4.33 -23.32
CA THR A 37 16.79 -4.95 -23.21
C THR A 37 17.62 -4.58 -24.43
N PRO A 38 18.71 -3.77 -24.30
CA PRO A 38 19.62 -3.49 -25.38
C PRO A 38 20.30 -4.78 -25.86
N ILE A 39 20.36 -4.97 -27.17
CA ILE A 39 21.03 -6.12 -27.82
C ILE A 39 22.51 -5.87 -27.94
N LEU A 40 22.87 -4.63 -28.29
CA LEU A 40 24.24 -4.18 -28.38
C LEU A 40 24.34 -2.75 -27.88
N PHE A 41 25.44 -2.48 -27.26
CA PHE A 41 25.82 -1.16 -26.78
C PHE A 41 27.24 -0.84 -27.30
N SER A 42 27.38 0.30 -27.94
CA SER A 42 28.69 0.79 -28.44
C SER A 42 28.89 2.24 -28.05
N ASN A 43 30.06 2.54 -27.54
CA ASN A 43 30.48 3.90 -27.18
C ASN A 43 31.72 4.29 -27.99
N THR A 44 31.81 5.56 -28.40
CA THR A 44 33.04 6.10 -28.99
C THR A 44 34.09 6.32 -27.88
N VAL A 45 35.37 6.32 -28.29
CA VAL A 45 36.48 6.53 -27.36
C VAL A 45 36.40 7.89 -26.65
N THR A 46 35.80 8.89 -27.29
CA THR A 46 35.59 10.23 -26.72
C THR A 46 34.42 10.28 -25.75
N GLY A 47 33.53 9.25 -25.72
CA GLY A 47 32.33 9.25 -24.91
C GLY A 47 31.19 10.16 -25.43
N GLU A 48 31.39 10.87 -26.54
CA GLU A 48 30.42 11.84 -27.09
C GLU A 48 29.28 11.18 -27.89
N ASN A 49 29.46 9.95 -28.34
CA ASN A 49 28.46 9.23 -29.12
C ASN A 49 28.25 7.82 -28.57
N VAL A 50 27.01 7.51 -28.25
CA VAL A 50 26.60 6.18 -27.84
C VAL A 50 25.55 5.62 -28.78
N SER A 51 25.76 4.40 -29.24
CA SER A 51 24.80 3.67 -30.07
C SER A 51 24.26 2.47 -29.33
N ILE A 52 22.96 2.34 -29.37
CA ILE A 52 22.19 1.27 -28.70
C ILE A 52 21.39 0.54 -29.77
N VAL A 53 21.51 -0.79 -29.81
CA VAL A 53 20.68 -1.63 -30.66
C VAL A 53 19.58 -2.24 -29.83
N VAL A 54 18.33 -2.05 -30.27
CA VAL A 54 17.12 -2.61 -29.64
C VAL A 54 16.29 -3.35 -30.67
N LYS A 55 15.37 -4.20 -30.22
CA LYS A 55 14.36 -4.78 -31.11
C LYS A 55 13.52 -3.67 -31.74
N LYS A 56 13.18 -3.80 -33.02
CA LYS A 56 12.38 -2.80 -33.75
C LYS A 56 11.03 -2.51 -33.08
N SER A 57 10.39 -3.52 -32.49
CA SER A 57 9.14 -3.37 -31.73
C SER A 57 9.28 -2.49 -30.48
N GLN A 58 10.48 -2.39 -29.91
CA GLN A 58 10.77 -1.61 -28.71
C GLN A 58 11.31 -0.20 -29.00
N LEU A 59 11.52 0.17 -30.28
CA LEU A 59 12.15 1.43 -30.66
C LEU A 59 11.47 2.65 -30.05
N HIS A 60 10.15 2.78 -30.18
CA HIS A 60 9.42 3.95 -29.69
C HIS A 60 9.47 4.06 -28.17
N LYS A 61 9.33 2.94 -27.46
CA LYS A 61 9.44 2.91 -26.00
C LYS A 61 10.86 3.29 -25.55
N ALA A 62 11.88 2.73 -26.22
CA ALA A 62 13.28 3.06 -25.94
C ALA A 62 13.58 4.54 -26.15
N LEU A 63 13.10 5.14 -27.25
CA LEU A 63 13.26 6.57 -27.52
C LEU A 63 12.61 7.44 -26.43
N ASN A 64 11.39 7.13 -26.02
CA ASN A 64 10.69 7.86 -24.95
C ASN A 64 11.47 7.82 -23.64
N VAL A 65 11.94 6.64 -23.24
CA VAL A 65 12.71 6.43 -22.01
C VAL A 65 14.02 7.20 -22.04
N ILE A 66 14.82 7.05 -23.11
CA ILE A 66 16.11 7.73 -23.27
C ILE A 66 15.94 9.25 -23.30
N HIS A 67 14.96 9.73 -24.05
CA HIS A 67 14.69 11.15 -24.19
C HIS A 67 14.30 11.81 -22.87
N GLY A 68 13.46 11.14 -22.08
CA GLY A 68 13.07 11.60 -20.73
C GLY A 68 14.29 11.74 -19.79
N GLU A 69 15.21 10.77 -19.82
CA GLU A 69 16.38 10.76 -18.93
C GLU A 69 17.48 11.77 -19.36
N ILE A 70 17.65 12.00 -20.67
CA ILE A 70 18.75 12.85 -21.17
C ILE A 70 18.36 14.34 -21.22
N PHE A 71 17.15 14.66 -21.67
CA PHE A 71 16.78 16.05 -21.95
C PHE A 71 16.03 16.73 -20.80
N GLY A 72 15.89 16.08 -19.65
CA GLY A 72 15.26 16.69 -18.47
C GLY A 72 13.80 17.11 -18.69
N ILE A 73 13.14 16.54 -19.70
CA ILE A 73 11.71 16.72 -19.93
C ILE A 73 10.98 16.00 -18.81
N SER A 74 9.83 16.55 -18.37
CA SER A 74 9.01 15.96 -17.33
C SER A 74 8.85 14.45 -17.53
N LYS A 75 9.33 13.65 -16.56
CA LYS A 75 9.24 12.21 -16.59
C LYS A 75 7.78 11.78 -16.57
N LYS A 76 7.34 11.10 -17.62
CA LYS A 76 5.96 10.62 -17.69
C LYS A 76 5.79 9.33 -16.91
N ILE A 77 4.84 9.31 -15.99
CA ILE A 77 4.46 8.16 -15.17
C ILE A 77 3.05 7.76 -15.56
N ASN A 78 2.88 6.53 -16.01
CA ASN A 78 1.60 6.01 -16.50
C ASN A 78 0.93 5.15 -15.43
N LEU A 79 -0.27 5.56 -15.00
CA LEU A 79 -1.00 5.01 -13.87
C LEU A 79 -2.20 4.20 -14.34
N ALA A 80 -2.32 2.95 -13.89
CA ALA A 80 -3.50 2.11 -14.01
C ALA A 80 -4.14 1.95 -12.62
N ILE A 81 -5.35 2.47 -12.43
CA ILE A 81 -6.04 2.49 -11.14
C ILE A 81 -7.17 1.48 -11.14
N PHE A 82 -7.08 0.50 -10.25
CA PHE A 82 -8.05 -0.56 -10.05
C PHE A 82 -8.81 -0.34 -8.74
N GLY A 83 -10.14 -0.30 -8.83
CA GLY A 83 -11.02 0.05 -7.73
C GLY A 83 -11.18 1.56 -7.57
N HIS A 84 -12.39 2.03 -7.82
CA HIS A 84 -12.79 3.44 -7.68
C HIS A 84 -13.90 3.62 -6.65
N GLY A 85 -13.84 2.86 -5.56
CA GLY A 85 -14.64 3.10 -4.35
C GLY A 85 -14.26 4.42 -3.68
N LEU A 86 -14.51 4.58 -2.40
CA LEU A 86 -14.24 5.83 -1.67
C LEU A 86 -12.77 6.26 -1.79
N VAL A 87 -11.82 5.35 -1.52
CA VAL A 87 -10.38 5.65 -1.58
C VAL A 87 -9.92 5.91 -3.01
N GLY A 88 -10.28 5.03 -3.95
CA GLY A 88 -9.82 5.16 -5.34
C GLY A 88 -10.38 6.40 -6.04
N SER A 89 -11.65 6.77 -5.79
CA SER A 89 -12.22 8.02 -6.32
C SER A 89 -11.51 9.26 -5.75
N ALA A 90 -11.27 9.29 -4.44
CA ALA A 90 -10.54 10.37 -3.80
C ALA A 90 -9.10 10.49 -4.34
N LEU A 91 -8.43 9.35 -4.58
CA LEU A 91 -7.10 9.31 -5.18
C LEU A 91 -7.07 9.89 -6.60
N ILE A 92 -8.00 9.46 -7.46
CA ILE A 92 -8.11 9.97 -8.83
C ILE A 92 -8.29 11.49 -8.82
N ASP A 93 -9.18 11.99 -7.99
CA ASP A 93 -9.46 13.42 -7.88
C ASP A 93 -8.22 14.20 -7.33
N GLN A 94 -7.50 13.64 -6.35
CA GLN A 94 -6.26 14.21 -5.83
C GLN A 94 -5.16 14.27 -6.90
N ILE A 95 -4.96 13.20 -7.67
CA ILE A 95 -3.96 13.15 -8.75
C ILE A 95 -4.29 14.21 -9.80
N ILE A 96 -5.54 14.25 -10.31
CA ILE A 96 -5.96 15.19 -11.34
C ILE A 96 -5.79 16.64 -10.88
N THR A 97 -6.14 16.93 -9.63
CA THR A 97 -6.03 18.28 -9.07
C THR A 97 -4.58 18.72 -8.90
N SER A 98 -3.69 17.81 -8.46
CA SER A 98 -2.31 18.13 -8.13
C SER A 98 -1.34 17.98 -9.32
N ALA A 99 -1.76 17.38 -10.44
CA ALA A 99 -0.88 16.98 -11.56
C ALA A 99 -0.01 18.12 -12.10
N LYS A 100 -0.60 19.31 -12.32
CA LYS A 100 0.13 20.48 -12.85
C LYS A 100 1.19 21.01 -11.89
N GLU A 101 0.88 21.03 -10.60
CA GLU A 101 1.81 21.50 -9.57
C GLU A 101 2.98 20.54 -9.41
N ILE A 102 2.71 19.22 -9.42
CA ILE A 102 3.74 18.19 -9.37
C ILE A 102 4.64 18.24 -10.61
N GLU A 103 4.06 18.42 -11.80
CA GLU A 103 4.85 18.56 -13.02
C GLU A 103 5.78 19.77 -12.94
N LYS A 104 5.29 20.90 -12.43
CA LYS A 104 6.09 22.12 -12.27
C LYS A 104 7.19 22.00 -11.22
N GLN A 105 6.88 21.40 -10.06
CA GLN A 105 7.81 21.34 -8.94
C GLN A 105 8.82 20.20 -9.04
N LYS A 106 8.39 19.05 -9.56
CA LYS A 106 9.19 17.82 -9.56
C LYS A 106 9.59 17.32 -10.95
N GLY A 107 9.09 17.95 -12.03
CA GLY A 107 9.31 17.45 -13.38
C GLY A 107 8.67 16.08 -13.64
N ILE A 108 7.59 15.75 -12.94
CA ILE A 108 6.88 14.48 -13.05
C ILE A 108 5.50 14.72 -13.64
N LYS A 109 5.23 14.14 -14.80
CA LYS A 109 3.93 14.17 -15.46
C LYS A 109 3.14 12.91 -15.17
N LEU A 110 2.14 13.02 -14.30
CA LEU A 110 1.24 11.91 -13.98
C LEU A 110 0.18 11.74 -15.07
N ASN A 111 0.07 10.54 -15.62
CA ASN A 111 -0.85 10.18 -16.70
C ASN A 111 -1.70 8.98 -16.28
N ILE A 112 -2.94 9.20 -15.88
CA ILE A 112 -3.88 8.11 -15.61
C ILE A 112 -4.34 7.57 -16.96
N PHE A 113 -3.84 6.40 -17.38
CA PHE A 113 -4.22 5.80 -18.66
C PHE A 113 -5.32 4.75 -18.53
N ALA A 114 -5.52 4.21 -17.32
CA ALA A 114 -6.55 3.20 -17.05
C ALA A 114 -7.25 3.48 -15.73
N ILE A 115 -8.58 3.41 -15.72
CA ILE A 115 -9.43 3.35 -14.51
C ILE A 115 -10.36 2.16 -14.66
N ALA A 116 -10.35 1.25 -13.69
CA ALA A 116 -11.12 0.03 -13.74
C ALA A 116 -11.91 -0.25 -12.45
N ASN A 117 -13.04 -0.93 -12.61
CA ASN A 117 -13.74 -1.64 -11.55
C ASN A 117 -13.74 -3.15 -11.85
N SER A 118 -14.53 -3.93 -11.12
CA SER A 118 -14.62 -5.38 -11.31
C SER A 118 -15.21 -5.82 -12.68
N LYS A 119 -15.78 -4.90 -13.45
CA LYS A 119 -16.51 -5.23 -14.70
C LYS A 119 -15.98 -4.49 -15.92
N LYS A 120 -15.58 -3.25 -15.76
CA LYS A 120 -15.23 -2.36 -16.89
C LYS A 120 -13.93 -1.64 -16.65
N VAL A 121 -13.23 -1.31 -17.74
CA VAL A 121 -12.07 -0.42 -17.78
C VAL A 121 -12.28 0.72 -18.76
N LEU A 122 -11.88 1.92 -18.38
CA LEU A 122 -11.69 3.06 -19.25
C LEU A 122 -10.19 3.17 -19.57
N LEU A 123 -9.84 3.19 -20.86
CA LEU A 123 -8.46 3.27 -21.34
C LEU A 123 -8.27 4.53 -22.20
N ASN A 124 -7.24 5.34 -21.88
CA ASN A 124 -6.88 6.52 -22.65
C ASN A 124 -5.37 6.83 -22.50
N ASN A 125 -4.56 6.61 -23.53
CA ASN A 125 -3.13 6.85 -23.51
C ASN A 125 -2.72 8.33 -23.40
N LYS A 126 -3.64 9.26 -23.71
CA LYS A 126 -3.44 10.71 -23.56
C LYS A 126 -3.75 11.23 -22.17
N GLY A 127 -4.33 10.37 -21.33
CA GLY A 127 -4.72 10.66 -19.96
C GLY A 127 -6.21 10.84 -19.75
N ILE A 128 -6.69 10.29 -18.66
CA ILE A 128 -8.07 10.40 -18.19
C ILE A 128 -8.19 11.65 -17.34
N ASN A 129 -9.28 12.36 -17.49
CA ASN A 129 -9.52 13.67 -16.86
C ASN A 129 -10.66 13.63 -15.81
N LYS A 130 -11.06 14.79 -15.31
CA LYS A 130 -12.08 14.95 -14.26
C LYS A 130 -13.47 14.38 -14.58
N ASN A 131 -13.76 14.12 -15.86
CA ASN A 131 -15.07 13.57 -16.27
C ASN A 131 -15.04 12.02 -16.29
N TRP A 132 -14.03 11.40 -15.70
CA TRP A 132 -13.76 9.98 -15.75
C TRP A 132 -14.94 9.08 -15.34
N LYS A 133 -15.80 9.52 -14.43
CA LYS A 133 -16.97 8.76 -13.99
C LYS A 133 -17.97 8.56 -15.12
N ASP A 134 -18.30 9.65 -15.80
CA ASP A 134 -19.22 9.61 -16.93
C ASP A 134 -18.61 8.87 -18.13
N GLU A 135 -17.33 9.09 -18.39
CA GLU A 135 -16.59 8.39 -19.45
C GLU A 135 -16.51 6.87 -19.17
N LEU A 136 -16.26 6.46 -17.93
CA LEU A 136 -16.25 5.03 -17.56
C LEU A 136 -17.63 4.39 -17.70
N LEU A 137 -18.70 5.11 -17.36
CA LEU A 137 -20.07 4.60 -17.52
C LEU A 137 -20.42 4.42 -19.00
N LYS A 138 -20.09 5.41 -19.83
CA LYS A 138 -20.46 5.48 -21.25
C LYS A 138 -19.56 4.63 -22.13
N ASP A 139 -18.24 4.79 -21.98
CA ASP A 139 -17.23 4.28 -22.91
C ASP A 139 -16.40 3.12 -22.31
N GLY A 140 -16.63 2.78 -21.03
CA GLY A 140 -15.96 1.67 -20.35
C GLY A 140 -16.30 0.33 -20.96
N LYS A 141 -15.26 -0.48 -21.24
CA LYS A 141 -15.35 -1.82 -21.87
C LYS A 141 -15.17 -2.92 -20.84
N ILE A 142 -15.80 -4.06 -21.07
CA ILE A 142 -15.49 -5.32 -20.36
C ILE A 142 -14.03 -5.64 -20.67
N TYR A 143 -13.27 -6.11 -19.69
CA TYR A 143 -11.84 -6.30 -19.81
C TYR A 143 -11.34 -7.50 -18.99
N THR A 144 -10.16 -7.95 -19.35
CA THR A 144 -9.26 -8.78 -18.55
C THR A 144 -8.05 -7.93 -18.15
N ILE A 145 -7.26 -8.37 -17.18
CA ILE A 145 -6.03 -7.66 -16.82
C ILE A 145 -5.05 -7.61 -18.01
N GLY A 146 -5.11 -8.63 -18.89
CA GLY A 146 -4.36 -8.70 -20.14
C GLY A 146 -4.57 -7.50 -21.03
N ASP A 147 -5.81 -7.07 -21.20
CA ASP A 147 -6.15 -5.93 -22.03
C ASP A 147 -5.47 -4.63 -21.56
N VAL A 148 -5.20 -4.50 -20.25
CA VAL A 148 -4.56 -3.32 -19.70
C VAL A 148 -3.06 -3.28 -20.01
N TYR A 149 -2.34 -4.39 -19.83
CA TYR A 149 -0.91 -4.40 -20.15
C TYR A 149 -0.65 -4.46 -21.65
N GLU A 150 -1.48 -5.13 -22.44
CA GLU A 150 -1.41 -5.08 -23.91
C GLU A 150 -1.66 -3.65 -24.43
N TYR A 151 -2.63 -2.94 -23.87
CA TYR A 151 -2.86 -1.53 -24.21
C TYR A 151 -1.64 -0.67 -23.89
N ALA A 152 -1.00 -0.89 -22.76
CA ALA A 152 0.21 -0.16 -22.39
C ALA A 152 1.38 -0.47 -23.36
N GLU A 153 1.54 -1.73 -23.77
CA GLU A 153 2.57 -2.14 -24.72
C GLU A 153 2.32 -1.55 -26.13
N VAL A 154 1.13 -1.70 -26.68
CA VAL A 154 0.75 -1.16 -28.00
C VAL A 154 0.90 0.35 -28.08
N ASN A 155 0.64 1.07 -26.98
CA ASN A 155 0.81 2.52 -26.92
C ASN A 155 2.20 2.95 -26.43
N HIS A 156 3.17 2.03 -26.29
CA HIS A 156 4.54 2.29 -25.87
C HIS A 156 4.66 3.07 -24.56
N LEU A 157 3.74 2.80 -23.60
CA LEU A 157 3.74 3.49 -22.32
C LEU A 157 4.92 3.03 -21.46
N GLU A 158 5.61 3.99 -20.88
CA GLU A 158 6.76 3.81 -19.98
C GLU A 158 6.38 4.09 -18.51
N ASN A 159 7.23 3.67 -17.58
CA ASN A 159 7.09 3.93 -16.13
C ASN A 159 5.69 3.59 -15.62
N LEU A 160 5.32 2.31 -15.75
CA LEU A 160 3.99 1.80 -15.43
C LEU A 160 3.85 1.57 -13.92
N ILE A 161 2.77 2.08 -13.33
CA ILE A 161 2.37 1.80 -11.95
C ILE A 161 0.93 1.30 -11.95
N ALA A 162 0.70 0.13 -11.37
CA ALA A 162 -0.63 -0.39 -11.08
C ALA A 162 -0.99 -0.08 -9.62
N ILE A 163 -2.15 0.55 -9.43
CA ILE A 163 -2.65 0.96 -8.12
C ILE A 163 -3.89 0.12 -7.78
N ASP A 164 -3.79 -0.71 -6.73
CA ASP A 164 -4.89 -1.52 -6.24
C ASP A 164 -5.57 -0.88 -5.02
N ASN A 165 -6.75 -0.31 -5.26
CA ASN A 165 -7.66 0.19 -4.22
C ASN A 165 -8.90 -0.72 -4.08
N THR A 166 -8.79 -2.00 -4.44
CA THR A 166 -9.84 -2.98 -4.24
C THR A 166 -9.71 -3.67 -2.87
N SER A 167 -10.70 -4.49 -2.54
CA SER A 167 -10.65 -5.46 -1.43
C SER A 167 -10.71 -6.90 -1.97
N SER A 168 -10.31 -7.13 -3.22
CA SER A 168 -10.49 -8.39 -3.93
C SER A 168 -9.24 -9.27 -3.84
N LEU A 169 -9.45 -10.51 -3.41
CA LEU A 169 -8.43 -11.56 -3.50
C LEU A 169 -8.16 -11.94 -4.96
N ASP A 170 -9.20 -12.01 -5.79
CA ASP A 170 -9.07 -12.34 -7.23
C ASP A 170 -8.20 -11.31 -7.95
N PHE A 171 -8.25 -10.03 -7.55
CA PHE A 171 -7.39 -9.02 -8.13
C PHE A 171 -5.93 -9.22 -7.74
N VAL A 172 -5.65 -9.59 -6.49
CA VAL A 172 -4.28 -9.85 -5.99
C VAL A 172 -3.59 -10.97 -6.77
N SER A 173 -4.33 -11.97 -7.25
CA SER A 173 -3.77 -13.04 -8.08
C SER A 173 -3.11 -12.55 -9.39
N ASN A 174 -3.45 -11.33 -9.85
CA ASN A 174 -2.88 -10.72 -11.05
C ASN A 174 -1.57 -9.95 -10.78
N TYR A 175 -1.12 -9.80 -9.52
CA TYR A 175 0.07 -9.01 -9.19
C TYR A 175 1.32 -9.52 -9.91
N THR A 176 1.53 -10.85 -9.93
CA THR A 176 2.66 -11.46 -10.64
C THR A 176 2.66 -11.09 -12.12
N ALA A 177 1.50 -11.21 -12.79
CA ALA A 177 1.37 -10.86 -14.21
C ALA A 177 1.63 -9.37 -14.46
N LEU A 178 1.13 -8.47 -13.60
CA LEU A 178 1.41 -7.03 -13.68
C LEU A 178 2.91 -6.74 -13.56
N ILE A 179 3.60 -7.33 -12.57
CA ILE A 179 5.03 -7.16 -12.36
C ILE A 179 5.82 -7.65 -13.58
N GLU A 180 5.50 -8.82 -14.09
CA GLU A 180 6.15 -9.42 -15.27
C GLU A 180 5.91 -8.61 -16.55
N ASN A 181 4.82 -7.82 -16.61
CA ASN A 181 4.54 -6.88 -17.69
C ASN A 181 5.00 -5.44 -17.39
N GLY A 182 5.92 -5.26 -16.44
CA GLY A 182 6.65 -4.01 -16.25
C GLY A 182 6.01 -3.00 -15.30
N PHE A 183 5.00 -3.39 -14.54
CA PHE A 183 4.38 -2.50 -13.56
C PHE A 183 5.10 -2.55 -12.21
N ASP A 184 5.32 -1.38 -11.61
CA ASP A 184 5.44 -1.25 -10.17
C ASP A 184 4.05 -1.29 -9.54
N LEU A 185 3.96 -1.66 -8.26
CA LEU A 185 2.69 -1.79 -7.55
C LEU A 185 2.58 -0.79 -6.40
N VAL A 186 1.38 -0.22 -6.25
CA VAL A 186 0.97 0.52 -5.05
C VAL A 186 -0.39 -0.01 -4.60
N SER A 187 -0.59 -0.25 -3.31
CA SER A 187 -1.85 -0.85 -2.89
C SER A 187 -2.34 -0.39 -1.53
N SER A 188 -3.63 -0.10 -1.43
CA SER A 188 -4.36 -0.03 -0.16
C SER A 188 -5.00 -1.37 0.23
N ASN A 189 -4.98 -2.37 -0.67
CA ASN A 189 -5.46 -3.72 -0.42
C ASN A 189 -4.46 -4.50 0.43
N LYS A 190 -4.90 -4.96 1.61
CA LYS A 190 -4.05 -5.67 2.58
C LYS A 190 -3.80 -7.13 2.22
N ILE A 191 -4.61 -7.70 1.33
CA ILE A 191 -4.65 -9.16 1.10
C ILE A 191 -3.29 -9.70 0.67
N ALA A 192 -2.61 -9.05 -0.27
CA ALA A 192 -1.29 -9.51 -0.75
C ALA A 192 -0.23 -9.62 0.36
N ASN A 193 -0.38 -8.85 1.43
CA ASN A 193 0.52 -8.84 2.57
C ASN A 193 0.03 -9.69 3.76
N THR A 194 -1.17 -10.28 3.67
CA THR A 194 -1.80 -11.08 4.73
C THR A 194 -2.26 -12.47 4.31
N ILE A 195 -2.12 -12.79 3.04
CA ILE A 195 -2.29 -14.14 2.46
C ILE A 195 -1.15 -15.06 2.94
N ASP A 196 -1.22 -16.34 2.60
CA ASP A 196 -0.19 -17.31 3.01
C ASP A 196 1.24 -16.84 2.73
N LEU A 197 2.16 -17.28 3.57
CA LEU A 197 3.56 -16.85 3.56
C LEU A 197 4.28 -17.20 2.25
N ASN A 198 3.92 -18.34 1.61
CA ASN A 198 4.55 -18.73 0.36
C ASN A 198 4.23 -17.74 -0.76
N PHE A 199 2.95 -17.34 -0.90
CA PHE A 199 2.57 -16.30 -1.86
C PHE A 199 3.31 -14.99 -1.55
N TYR A 200 3.35 -14.58 -0.28
CA TYR A 200 4.05 -13.38 0.13
C TYR A 200 5.52 -13.39 -0.29
N LYS A 201 6.25 -14.49 -0.02
CA LYS A 201 7.67 -14.65 -0.38
C LYS A 201 7.88 -14.73 -1.90
N GLU A 202 7.02 -15.45 -2.64
CA GLU A 202 7.12 -15.54 -4.10
C GLU A 202 6.86 -14.19 -4.79
N LEU A 203 5.93 -13.39 -4.26
CA LEU A 203 5.70 -12.04 -4.76
C LEU A 203 6.95 -11.18 -4.63
N ARG A 204 7.66 -11.23 -3.48
CA ARG A 204 8.92 -10.49 -3.26
C ARG A 204 10.03 -10.96 -4.20
N LYS A 205 10.15 -12.25 -4.44
CA LYS A 205 11.09 -12.81 -5.42
C LYS A 205 10.79 -12.31 -6.83
N THR A 206 9.51 -12.30 -7.21
CA THR A 206 9.08 -11.80 -8.52
C THR A 206 9.40 -10.31 -8.71
N LEU A 207 9.16 -9.49 -7.67
CA LEU A 207 9.54 -8.07 -7.66
C LEU A 207 11.05 -7.89 -7.85
N ALA A 208 11.86 -8.61 -7.07
CA ALA A 208 13.32 -8.53 -7.16
C ALA A 208 13.84 -8.96 -8.54
N LYS A 209 13.33 -10.08 -9.08
CA LYS A 209 13.69 -10.61 -10.40
C LYS A 209 13.41 -9.59 -11.52
N ASN A 210 12.29 -8.87 -11.44
CA ASN A 210 11.86 -7.91 -12.45
C ASN A 210 12.31 -6.46 -12.14
N GLN A 211 13.08 -6.24 -11.07
CA GLN A 211 13.52 -4.91 -10.60
C GLN A 211 12.34 -3.95 -10.39
N LYS A 212 11.24 -4.48 -9.85
CA LYS A 212 10.02 -3.75 -9.56
C LYS A 212 9.83 -3.56 -8.07
N SER A 213 9.06 -2.55 -7.71
CA SER A 213 8.75 -2.21 -6.33
C SER A 213 7.26 -2.40 -6.02
N TYR A 214 6.96 -2.71 -4.76
CA TYR A 214 5.60 -2.75 -4.23
C TYR A 214 5.55 -1.89 -2.96
N LEU A 215 4.75 -0.82 -2.98
CA LEU A 215 4.53 0.08 -1.84
C LEU A 215 3.09 -0.03 -1.34
N TYR A 216 2.92 -0.02 -0.03
CA TYR A 216 1.64 -0.27 0.64
C TYR A 216 1.55 0.39 2.02
N GLU A 217 2.09 1.60 2.17
CA GLU A 217 2.08 2.35 3.44
C GLU A 217 0.70 2.38 4.07
N THR A 218 -0.32 2.54 3.24
CA THR A 218 -1.71 2.67 3.70
C THR A 218 -2.37 1.38 4.18
N ASN A 219 -1.67 0.26 4.12
CA ASN A 219 -2.16 -1.00 4.68
C ASN A 219 -2.28 -0.94 6.20
N VAL A 220 -1.45 -0.11 6.88
CA VAL A 220 -1.51 0.11 8.32
C VAL A 220 -1.42 1.60 8.63
N GLY A 221 -2.40 2.13 9.37
CA GLY A 221 -2.38 3.54 9.80
C GLY A 221 -2.82 4.56 8.75
N ALA A 222 -3.52 4.15 7.70
CA ALA A 222 -3.96 5.02 6.59
C ALA A 222 -2.79 5.81 5.98
N GLY A 223 -2.74 7.13 6.14
CA GLY A 223 -1.65 7.98 5.62
C GLY A 223 -0.49 8.23 6.58
N LEU A 224 -0.49 7.59 7.75
CA LEU A 224 0.60 7.73 8.72
C LEU A 224 1.85 6.97 8.24
N PRO A 225 3.08 7.52 8.42
CA PRO A 225 4.32 6.91 7.93
C PRO A 225 4.81 5.81 8.89
N LEU A 226 4.04 4.74 9.06
CA LEU A 226 4.33 3.67 10.00
C LEU A 226 5.21 2.58 9.39
N ILE A 227 4.81 2.02 8.26
CA ILE A 227 5.54 0.94 7.57
C ILE A 227 6.92 1.44 7.16
N ASP A 228 7.01 2.66 6.63
CA ASP A 228 8.29 3.25 6.26
C ASP A 228 9.22 3.48 7.43
N THR A 229 8.67 3.94 8.56
CA THR A 229 9.46 4.12 9.78
C THR A 229 10.02 2.78 10.25
N ILE A 230 9.21 1.73 10.28
CA ILE A 230 9.64 0.37 10.65
C ILE A 230 10.70 -0.14 9.68
N LYS A 231 10.47 -0.02 8.36
CA LYS A 231 11.46 -0.39 7.33
C LYS A 231 12.78 0.34 7.50
N LEU A 232 12.75 1.64 7.75
CA LEU A 232 13.96 2.44 7.94
C LEU A 232 14.76 1.99 9.15
N LEU A 233 14.09 1.76 10.29
CA LEU A 233 14.72 1.26 11.50
C LEU A 233 15.32 -0.12 11.28
N HIS A 234 14.56 -1.06 10.71
CA HIS A 234 15.01 -2.42 10.43
C HIS A 234 16.20 -2.44 9.46
N LEU A 235 16.15 -1.70 8.35
CA LEU A 235 17.24 -1.59 7.38
C LEU A 235 18.51 -0.94 7.96
N SER A 236 18.39 -0.07 8.95
CA SER A 236 19.54 0.53 9.64
C SER A 236 20.18 -0.39 10.67
N GLY A 237 19.62 -1.60 10.87
CA GLY A 237 20.09 -2.56 11.88
C GLY A 237 19.59 -2.24 13.30
N GLU A 238 18.59 -1.37 13.45
CA GLU A 238 17.98 -1.10 14.74
C GLU A 238 17.17 -2.32 15.22
N ASN A 239 17.40 -2.73 16.45
CA ASN A 239 16.69 -3.84 17.06
C ASN A 239 15.33 -3.37 17.60
N ILE A 240 14.26 -3.65 16.86
CA ILE A 240 12.90 -3.40 17.30
C ILE A 240 12.49 -4.54 18.23
N ILE A 241 12.13 -4.19 19.48
CA ILE A 241 11.80 -5.15 20.54
C ILE A 241 10.30 -5.30 20.77
N ARG A 242 9.49 -4.32 20.36
CA ARG A 242 8.03 -4.36 20.48
C ARG A 242 7.39 -3.30 19.59
N ILE A 243 6.24 -3.64 19.00
CA ILE A 243 5.35 -2.67 18.35
C ILE A 243 3.95 -2.90 18.92
N ARG A 244 3.35 -1.85 19.49
CA ARG A 244 1.96 -1.94 19.93
C ARG A 244 1.19 -0.66 19.59
N GLY A 245 -0.13 -0.76 19.53
CA GLY A 245 -0.92 0.40 19.20
C GLY A 245 -2.41 0.15 19.10
N VAL A 246 -3.16 1.23 18.87
CA VAL A 246 -4.58 1.22 18.53
C VAL A 246 -4.69 1.35 17.01
N PHE A 247 -5.06 0.24 16.35
CA PHE A 247 -5.02 0.09 14.90
C PHE A 247 -6.36 0.38 14.19
N SER A 248 -7.45 0.49 14.95
CA SER A 248 -8.81 0.65 14.43
C SER A 248 -9.43 1.94 14.92
N GLY A 249 -9.86 2.80 14.00
CA GLY A 249 -10.53 4.06 14.34
C GLY A 249 -11.89 3.85 15.00
N SER A 250 -12.65 2.84 14.57
CA SER A 250 -13.94 2.47 15.17
C SER A 250 -13.79 2.03 16.63
N LEU A 251 -12.81 1.13 16.88
CA LEU A 251 -12.53 0.65 18.24
C LEU A 251 -11.86 1.73 19.11
N SER A 252 -11.05 2.62 18.51
CA SER A 252 -10.52 3.80 19.19
C SER A 252 -11.66 4.68 19.70
N TYR A 253 -12.59 5.08 18.83
CA TYR A 253 -13.74 5.88 19.20
C TYR A 253 -14.56 5.20 20.29
N LEU A 254 -14.85 3.90 20.14
CA LEU A 254 -15.68 3.13 21.05
C LEU A 254 -15.09 3.09 22.48
N PHE A 255 -13.80 2.71 22.61
CA PHE A 255 -13.17 2.57 23.93
C PHE A 255 -12.75 3.91 24.54
N ASN A 256 -12.44 4.93 23.73
CA ASN A 256 -12.26 6.30 24.21
C ASN A 256 -13.56 6.83 24.84
N SER A 257 -14.69 6.67 24.13
CA SER A 257 -16.00 7.12 24.61
C SER A 257 -16.49 6.31 25.81
N PHE A 258 -16.24 4.99 25.82
CA PHE A 258 -16.64 4.11 26.90
C PHE A 258 -15.88 4.40 28.21
N SER A 259 -14.57 4.69 28.11
CA SER A 259 -13.76 5.03 29.27
C SER A 259 -14.09 6.43 29.83
N ALA A 260 -14.45 7.39 28.98
CA ALA A 260 -14.66 8.78 29.38
C ALA A 260 -16.08 9.07 29.87
N ASN A 261 -17.08 8.27 29.52
CA ASN A 261 -18.49 8.55 29.79
C ASN A 261 -19.15 7.43 30.60
N ASP A 262 -20.17 7.79 31.36
CA ASP A 262 -21.05 6.84 32.06
C ASP A 262 -22.22 6.45 31.14
N VAL A 263 -21.89 5.79 30.03
CA VAL A 263 -22.84 5.31 29.03
C VAL A 263 -22.58 3.83 28.79
N SER A 264 -23.64 3.05 28.62
CA SER A 264 -23.52 1.60 28.39
C SER A 264 -22.82 1.32 27.05
N PHE A 265 -22.09 0.20 27.00
CA PHE A 265 -21.35 -0.19 25.80
C PHE A 265 -22.27 -0.35 24.58
N ALA A 266 -23.43 -0.96 24.73
CA ALA A 266 -24.41 -1.10 23.65
C ALA A 266 -24.89 0.24 23.07
N ASN A 267 -25.13 1.25 23.92
CA ASN A 267 -25.54 2.56 23.45
C ASN A 267 -24.41 3.26 22.68
N LEU A 268 -23.16 3.14 23.11
CA LEU A 268 -22.01 3.69 22.40
C LEU A 268 -21.77 2.97 21.08
N LEU A 269 -21.95 1.66 21.02
CA LEU A 269 -21.84 0.89 19.78
C LEU A 269 -22.92 1.29 18.78
N GLN A 270 -24.16 1.51 19.25
CA GLN A 270 -25.24 2.02 18.40
C GLN A 270 -24.93 3.44 17.89
N GLN A 271 -24.41 4.32 18.74
CA GLN A 271 -23.97 5.66 18.32
C GLN A 271 -22.84 5.61 17.30
N ALA A 272 -21.85 4.71 17.48
CA ALA A 272 -20.77 4.53 16.52
C ALA A 272 -21.29 4.07 15.15
N LEU A 273 -22.30 3.18 15.13
CA LEU A 273 -22.97 2.72 13.92
C LEU A 273 -23.72 3.87 13.24
N ASP A 274 -24.52 4.64 14.00
CA ASP A 274 -25.32 5.76 13.48
C ASP A 274 -24.44 6.89 12.91
N LEU A 275 -23.26 7.09 13.47
CA LEU A 275 -22.25 8.06 13.04
C LEU A 275 -21.35 7.54 11.90
N GLY A 276 -21.48 6.27 11.53
CA GLY A 276 -20.66 5.65 10.48
C GLY A 276 -19.21 5.40 10.88
N TYR A 277 -18.90 5.28 12.16
CA TYR A 277 -17.58 4.87 12.65
C TYR A 277 -17.35 3.35 12.52
N THR A 278 -18.41 2.54 12.58
CA THR A 278 -18.34 1.09 12.37
C THR A 278 -18.89 0.73 10.98
N GLU A 279 -18.51 -0.46 10.52
CA GLU A 279 -19.14 -1.09 9.36
C GLU A 279 -20.64 -1.34 9.64
N PRO A 280 -21.50 -1.50 8.59
CA PRO A 280 -22.93 -1.80 8.77
C PRO A 280 -23.18 -3.05 9.61
N ASN A 281 -22.25 -4.00 9.61
CA ASN A 281 -22.18 -5.11 10.56
C ASN A 281 -21.03 -4.85 11.55
N PRO A 282 -21.29 -4.31 12.76
CA PRO A 282 -20.22 -3.95 13.70
C PRO A 282 -19.37 -5.14 14.15
N ARG A 283 -19.80 -6.38 13.91
CA ARG A 283 -19.02 -7.59 14.22
C ARG A 283 -17.73 -7.65 13.42
N GLU A 284 -17.67 -7.04 12.25
CA GLU A 284 -16.44 -6.97 11.45
C GLU A 284 -15.34 -6.21 12.21
N ASP A 285 -15.72 -5.09 12.84
CA ASP A 285 -14.79 -4.31 13.69
C ASP A 285 -14.48 -5.03 15.01
N LEU A 286 -15.52 -5.54 15.70
CA LEU A 286 -15.41 -6.14 17.03
C LEU A 286 -14.71 -7.50 17.03
N SER A 287 -14.63 -8.17 15.89
CA SER A 287 -13.90 -9.45 15.74
C SER A 287 -12.39 -9.32 15.95
N GLY A 288 -11.83 -8.14 15.74
CA GLY A 288 -10.40 -7.89 15.81
C GLY A 288 -9.60 -8.35 14.57
N ASN A 289 -10.25 -8.92 13.56
CA ASN A 289 -9.58 -9.47 12.38
C ASN A 289 -8.80 -8.43 11.56
N ASP A 290 -9.33 -7.19 11.42
CA ASP A 290 -8.61 -6.13 10.71
C ASP A 290 -7.34 -5.70 11.48
N VAL A 291 -7.41 -5.64 12.81
CA VAL A 291 -6.26 -5.38 13.68
C VAL A 291 -5.22 -6.49 13.54
N ALA A 292 -5.66 -7.75 13.54
CA ALA A 292 -4.79 -8.90 13.37
C ALA A 292 -4.06 -8.88 12.02
N ARG A 293 -4.75 -8.57 10.93
CA ARG A 293 -4.13 -8.42 9.61
C ARG A 293 -3.09 -7.30 9.59
N LYS A 294 -3.39 -6.17 10.20
CA LYS A 294 -2.44 -5.04 10.29
C LYS A 294 -1.21 -5.42 11.12
N LEU A 295 -1.41 -6.13 12.21
CA LEU A 295 -0.32 -6.60 13.06
C LEU A 295 0.57 -7.60 12.32
N LEU A 296 -0.01 -8.52 11.55
CA LEU A 296 0.73 -9.46 10.70
C LEU A 296 1.57 -8.74 9.64
N ILE A 297 1.03 -7.66 9.03
CA ILE A 297 1.81 -6.85 8.07
C ILE A 297 3.06 -6.30 8.74
N LEU A 298 2.95 -5.76 9.96
CA LEU A 298 4.12 -5.22 10.67
C LEU A 298 5.12 -6.31 11.05
N ALA A 299 4.66 -7.50 11.42
CA ALA A 299 5.53 -8.65 11.67
C ALA A 299 6.33 -9.03 10.41
N ARG A 300 5.68 -9.05 9.25
CA ARG A 300 6.32 -9.35 7.96
C ARG A 300 7.30 -8.27 7.49
N GLU A 301 7.17 -7.02 7.97
CA GLU A 301 8.16 -5.96 7.74
C GLU A 301 9.46 -6.16 8.54
N LEU A 302 9.42 -7.03 9.53
CA LEU A 302 10.57 -7.44 10.34
C LEU A 302 11.09 -8.83 9.92
N ASP A 303 10.73 -9.30 8.73
CA ASP A 303 11.12 -10.62 8.18
C ASP A 303 10.66 -11.83 9.02
N LEU A 304 9.58 -11.66 9.81
CA LEU A 304 9.01 -12.72 10.63
C LEU A 304 8.09 -13.63 9.81
N ASP A 305 8.18 -14.94 10.04
CA ASP A 305 7.48 -15.99 9.27
C ASP A 305 6.08 -16.32 9.81
N ASN A 306 5.41 -15.35 10.43
CA ASN A 306 4.07 -15.54 10.98
C ASN A 306 2.98 -15.62 9.90
N GLU A 307 1.94 -16.38 10.24
CA GLU A 307 0.68 -16.46 9.52
C GLU A 307 -0.46 -15.79 10.30
N LEU A 308 -1.59 -15.53 9.65
CA LEU A 308 -2.73 -14.92 10.32
C LEU A 308 -3.30 -15.81 11.45
N SER A 309 -3.16 -17.12 11.32
CA SER A 309 -3.53 -18.11 12.34
C SER A 309 -2.70 -18.03 13.62
N ASP A 310 -1.52 -17.43 13.56
CA ASP A 310 -0.61 -17.29 14.72
C ASP A 310 -0.98 -16.08 15.59
N VAL A 311 -1.89 -15.23 15.11
CA VAL A 311 -2.36 -14.07 15.86
C VAL A 311 -3.39 -14.52 16.91
N ASN A 312 -3.08 -14.30 18.17
CA ASN A 312 -4.01 -14.52 19.27
C ASN A 312 -4.99 -13.35 19.36
N ILE A 313 -6.26 -13.59 19.00
CA ILE A 313 -7.29 -12.53 18.95
C ILE A 313 -8.28 -12.69 20.08
N GLU A 314 -8.35 -11.71 20.98
CA GLU A 314 -9.48 -11.55 21.89
C GLU A 314 -10.66 -10.96 21.11
N ASN A 315 -11.56 -11.82 20.66
CA ASN A 315 -12.80 -11.41 20.01
C ASN A 315 -13.72 -10.73 21.03
N LEU A 316 -14.12 -9.50 20.74
CA LEU A 316 -14.96 -8.68 21.63
C LEU A 316 -16.43 -9.11 21.63
N ILE A 317 -16.81 -10.00 20.70
CA ILE A 317 -18.20 -10.49 20.58
C ILE A 317 -18.36 -11.76 21.41
N PRO A 318 -19.34 -11.81 22.34
CA PRO A 318 -19.72 -13.03 23.04
C PRO A 318 -20.01 -14.17 22.07
N GLU A 319 -19.62 -15.38 22.42
CA GLU A 319 -19.68 -16.54 21.52
C GLU A 319 -21.09 -16.76 20.95
N GLN A 320 -22.12 -16.62 21.78
CA GLN A 320 -23.53 -16.80 21.37
C GLN A 320 -24.04 -15.75 20.38
N LEU A 321 -23.31 -14.61 20.19
CA LEU A 321 -23.70 -13.54 19.27
C LEU A 321 -22.88 -13.51 17.96
N ARG A 322 -21.90 -14.41 17.79
CA ARG A 322 -20.99 -14.38 16.64
C ARG A 322 -21.67 -14.79 15.35
N ASP A 323 -22.51 -15.82 15.38
CA ASP A 323 -23.03 -16.50 14.19
C ASP A 323 -24.52 -16.22 13.90
N ILE A 324 -25.17 -15.35 14.69
CA ILE A 324 -26.56 -14.95 14.45
C ILE A 324 -26.66 -13.94 13.29
N GLU A 325 -27.85 -13.80 12.71
CA GLU A 325 -28.08 -12.81 11.64
C GLU A 325 -27.85 -11.37 12.11
N THR A 326 -27.37 -10.49 11.22
CA THR A 326 -27.02 -9.09 11.59
C THR A 326 -28.20 -8.33 12.23
N PRO A 327 -29.46 -8.42 11.74
CA PRO A 327 -30.57 -7.74 12.38
C PRO A 327 -30.86 -8.27 13.81
N GLU A 328 -30.57 -9.54 14.09
CA GLU A 328 -30.75 -10.15 15.41
C GLU A 328 -29.63 -9.71 16.36
N PHE A 329 -28.38 -9.68 15.85
CA PHE A 329 -27.24 -9.14 16.59
C PHE A 329 -27.51 -7.70 17.05
N LEU A 330 -27.99 -6.82 16.15
CA LEU A 330 -28.28 -5.43 16.47
C LEU A 330 -29.39 -5.27 17.55
N LYS A 331 -30.29 -6.21 17.65
CA LYS A 331 -31.30 -6.24 18.75
C LYS A 331 -30.71 -6.71 20.06
N SER A 332 -29.65 -7.51 20.03
CA SER A 332 -29.04 -8.17 21.20
C SER A 332 -27.84 -7.41 21.78
N LEU A 333 -27.55 -6.19 21.32
CA LEU A 333 -26.36 -5.41 21.75
C LEU A 333 -26.28 -5.25 23.27
N LYS A 334 -27.40 -5.15 23.95
CA LYS A 334 -27.48 -5.01 25.43
C LYS A 334 -26.86 -6.19 26.18
N GLU A 335 -26.79 -7.37 25.56
CA GLU A 335 -26.16 -8.56 26.16
C GLU A 335 -24.65 -8.40 26.34
N MET A 336 -24.05 -7.46 25.63
CA MET A 336 -22.63 -7.13 25.74
C MET A 336 -22.30 -6.25 26.96
N ASN A 337 -23.27 -5.49 27.49
CA ASN A 337 -23.05 -4.54 28.58
C ASN A 337 -22.38 -5.16 29.82
N PRO A 338 -22.84 -6.29 30.38
CA PRO A 338 -22.24 -6.83 31.60
C PRO A 338 -20.77 -7.18 31.45
N ILE A 339 -20.36 -7.61 30.27
CA ILE A 339 -18.98 -7.99 29.98
C ILE A 339 -18.08 -6.76 30.05
N PHE A 340 -18.47 -5.68 29.35
CA PHE A 340 -17.64 -4.46 29.30
C PHE A 340 -17.71 -3.63 30.56
N GLU A 341 -18.84 -3.62 31.26
CA GLU A 341 -19.01 -3.02 32.59
C GLU A 341 -18.12 -3.71 33.64
N ASN A 342 -18.04 -5.03 33.61
CA ASN A 342 -17.14 -5.79 34.49
C ASN A 342 -15.66 -5.44 34.15
N LYS A 343 -15.28 -5.36 32.86
CA LYS A 343 -13.93 -4.98 32.45
C LYS A 343 -13.60 -3.53 32.87
N LYS A 344 -14.57 -2.62 32.76
CA LYS A 344 -14.41 -1.23 33.21
C LYS A 344 -14.30 -1.16 34.75
N GLY A 345 -15.08 -1.89 35.48
CA GLY A 345 -15.07 -1.94 36.95
C GLY A 345 -13.83 -2.63 37.54
N ALA A 346 -13.15 -3.47 36.76
CA ALA A 346 -11.94 -4.16 37.18
C ALA A 346 -10.63 -3.35 36.88
N GLN A 347 -10.74 -2.13 36.31
CA GLN A 347 -9.59 -1.29 36.04
C GLN A 347 -8.98 -0.73 37.33
N GLU A 348 -7.69 -0.50 37.29
CA GLU A 348 -6.99 0.30 38.31
C GLU A 348 -7.41 1.78 38.22
N GLU A 349 -7.22 2.50 39.32
CA GLU A 349 -7.49 3.94 39.34
C GLU A 349 -6.63 4.67 38.30
N ALA A 350 -7.20 5.66 37.63
CA ALA A 350 -6.56 6.42 36.55
C ALA A 350 -6.11 5.56 35.33
N HIS A 351 -6.78 4.44 35.09
CA HIS A 351 -6.59 3.62 33.90
C HIS A 351 -7.81 3.70 32.95
N VAL A 352 -7.54 3.44 31.68
CA VAL A 352 -8.54 3.43 30.58
C VAL A 352 -8.40 2.19 29.72
N LEU A 353 -9.52 1.74 29.13
CA LEU A 353 -9.53 0.58 28.23
C LEU A 353 -9.09 0.97 26.84
N ARG A 354 -8.22 0.14 26.23
CA ARG A 354 -7.79 0.26 24.83
C ARG A 354 -7.76 -1.13 24.18
N TYR A 355 -8.28 -1.22 22.96
CA TYR A 355 -8.14 -2.43 22.15
C TYR A 355 -6.94 -2.28 21.26
N ILE A 356 -5.91 -3.10 21.48
CA ILE A 356 -4.61 -2.95 20.87
C ILE A 356 -4.19 -4.18 20.08
N GLY A 357 -3.33 -3.96 19.07
CA GLY A 357 -2.42 -4.97 18.56
C GLY A 357 -1.07 -4.83 19.26
N ASP A 358 -0.43 -5.95 19.57
CA ASP A 358 0.81 -6.03 20.34
C ASP A 358 1.73 -7.10 19.73
N LEU A 359 2.76 -6.66 19.02
CA LEU A 359 3.82 -7.49 18.45
C LEU A 359 5.01 -7.45 19.42
N HIS A 360 5.35 -8.58 20.00
CA HIS A 360 6.38 -8.67 21.04
C HIS A 360 7.04 -10.06 21.06
N GLY A 361 7.93 -10.31 22.00
CA GLY A 361 8.68 -11.56 22.10
C GLY A 361 10.11 -11.40 21.57
N ASN A 362 10.68 -12.44 20.99
CA ASN A 362 11.99 -12.37 20.36
C ASN A 362 11.82 -12.04 18.87
N LEU A 363 11.83 -10.76 18.52
CA LEU A 363 11.65 -10.30 17.14
C LEU A 363 12.90 -10.43 16.27
N ALA A 364 14.01 -10.90 16.84
CA ALA A 364 15.23 -11.26 16.10
C ALA A 364 15.22 -12.72 15.60
N ASP A 365 14.23 -13.52 16.01
CA ASP A 365 14.03 -14.90 15.58
C ASP A 365 12.77 -14.98 14.71
N GLU A 366 12.89 -15.54 13.52
CA GLU A 366 11.78 -15.66 12.54
C GLU A 366 10.50 -16.23 13.14
N ASN A 367 10.61 -17.07 14.17
CA ASN A 367 9.50 -17.74 14.87
C ASN A 367 9.33 -17.30 16.33
N GLY A 368 10.11 -16.32 16.79
CA GLY A 368 10.12 -15.88 18.20
C GLY A 368 9.05 -14.85 18.55
N ALA A 369 8.36 -14.32 17.57
CA ALA A 369 7.36 -13.28 17.75
C ALA A 369 6.05 -13.82 18.34
N LYS A 370 5.39 -12.98 19.14
CA LYS A 370 4.01 -13.16 19.63
C LYS A 370 3.16 -12.00 19.12
N LEU A 371 2.04 -12.34 18.54
CA LEU A 371 1.08 -11.40 17.97
C LEU A 371 -0.22 -11.49 18.77
N ASP A 372 -0.49 -10.50 19.61
CA ASP A 372 -1.71 -10.44 20.43
C ASP A 372 -2.58 -9.27 19.98
N VAL A 373 -3.87 -9.52 19.83
CA VAL A 373 -4.91 -8.51 19.65
C VAL A 373 -5.87 -8.64 20.84
N LYS A 374 -5.89 -7.62 21.71
CA LYS A 374 -6.56 -7.74 23.01
C LYS A 374 -7.02 -6.40 23.57
N LEU A 375 -8.00 -6.47 24.47
CA LEU A 375 -8.44 -5.33 25.27
C LEU A 375 -7.55 -5.23 26.54
N VAL A 376 -6.95 -4.07 26.73
CA VAL A 376 -6.01 -3.81 27.83
C VAL A 376 -6.45 -2.60 28.64
N SER A 377 -6.07 -2.60 29.92
CA SER A 377 -6.13 -1.44 30.80
C SER A 377 -4.78 -0.76 30.81
N VAL A 378 -4.73 0.54 30.50
CA VAL A 378 -3.48 1.31 30.42
C VAL A 378 -3.61 2.62 31.22
N PRO A 379 -2.51 3.15 31.80
CA PRO A 379 -2.55 4.43 32.49
C PRO A 379 -3.06 5.54 31.57
N GLU A 380 -3.99 6.37 32.06
CA GLU A 380 -4.60 7.45 31.30
C GLU A 380 -3.58 8.44 30.74
N GLN A 381 -2.47 8.66 31.47
CA GLN A 381 -1.40 9.58 31.07
C GLN A 381 -0.38 8.97 30.09
N SER A 382 -0.45 7.65 29.83
CA SER A 382 0.42 7.03 28.82
C SER A 382 0.04 7.49 27.41
N PRO A 383 0.94 7.37 26.41
CA PRO A 383 0.59 7.70 25.03
C PRO A 383 -0.69 6.99 24.54
N LEU A 384 -0.81 5.68 24.78
CA LEU A 384 -2.03 4.92 24.47
C LEU A 384 -3.25 5.42 25.26
N GLY A 385 -3.09 5.74 26.54
CA GLY A 385 -4.18 6.19 27.40
C GLY A 385 -4.69 7.57 27.07
N SER A 386 -3.82 8.47 26.64
CA SER A 386 -4.14 9.86 26.26
C SER A 386 -4.82 9.99 24.90
N LEU A 387 -4.89 8.91 24.11
CA LEU A 387 -5.54 8.91 22.79
C LEU A 387 -7.01 9.31 22.88
N LYS A 388 -7.47 10.16 21.96
CA LYS A 388 -8.86 10.66 21.91
C LYS A 388 -9.49 10.45 20.52
N GLY A 389 -10.82 10.42 20.54
CA GLY A 389 -11.60 10.33 19.30
C GLY A 389 -11.40 9.00 18.58
N ALA A 390 -11.26 9.06 17.26
CA ALA A 390 -11.08 7.91 16.38
C ALA A 390 -9.63 7.80 15.83
N ASP A 391 -8.68 8.51 16.42
CA ASP A 391 -7.28 8.45 16.00
C ASP A 391 -6.67 7.06 16.27
N SER A 392 -5.64 6.75 15.49
CA SER A 392 -4.73 5.62 15.74
C SER A 392 -3.45 6.12 16.39
N ILE A 393 -2.82 5.24 17.17
CA ILE A 393 -1.53 5.50 17.79
C ILE A 393 -0.68 4.22 17.75
N PHE A 394 0.60 4.38 17.47
CA PHE A 394 1.55 3.29 17.40
C PHE A 394 2.78 3.64 18.23
N GLU A 395 3.22 2.74 19.08
CA GLU A 395 4.42 2.80 19.87
C GLU A 395 5.43 1.78 19.36
N ILE A 396 6.59 2.21 18.93
CA ILE A 396 7.68 1.37 18.45
C ILE A 396 8.81 1.44 19.49
N TYR A 397 9.05 0.33 20.18
CA TYR A 397 10.12 0.20 21.16
C TYR A 397 11.34 -0.43 20.50
N THR A 398 12.49 0.17 20.68
CA THR A 398 13.75 -0.32 20.13
C THR A 398 14.84 -0.32 21.19
N GLU A 399 15.90 -1.04 20.93
CA GLU A 399 17.02 -1.16 21.86
C GLU A 399 17.72 0.19 22.09
N SER A 400 17.97 0.95 21.02
CA SER A 400 18.68 2.24 21.10
C SER A 400 17.87 3.34 21.78
N TYR A 401 16.53 3.32 21.68
CA TYR A 401 15.65 4.33 22.28
C TYR A 401 15.23 3.98 23.73
N GLY A 402 15.54 2.74 24.19
CA GLY A 402 15.32 2.31 25.57
C GLY A 402 13.84 2.25 25.96
N GLU A 403 13.49 2.81 27.12
CA GLU A 403 12.14 2.74 27.67
C GLU A 403 11.13 3.66 26.94
N ASN A 404 11.60 4.68 26.23
CA ASN A 404 10.75 5.63 25.53
C ASN A 404 10.52 5.19 24.07
N PRO A 405 9.28 4.85 23.67
CA PRO A 405 9.01 4.45 22.31
C PRO A 405 9.02 5.62 21.34
N ILE A 406 9.27 5.33 20.06
CA ILE A 406 8.87 6.23 18.98
C ILE A 406 7.34 6.17 18.89
N VAL A 407 6.67 7.32 18.93
CA VAL A 407 5.21 7.42 18.88
C VAL A 407 4.76 8.04 17.57
N ILE A 408 3.89 7.34 16.83
CA ILE A 408 3.23 7.85 15.63
C ILE A 408 1.73 7.90 15.92
N GLN A 409 1.13 9.07 15.85
CA GLN A 409 -0.28 9.28 16.16
C GLN A 409 -0.96 10.16 15.11
N GLY A 410 -2.22 9.88 14.84
CA GLY A 410 -3.08 10.70 13.99
C GLY A 410 -4.26 9.93 13.41
N ALA A 411 -4.90 10.51 12.39
CA ALA A 411 -6.02 9.89 11.72
C ALA A 411 -5.60 8.58 11.04
N GLY A 412 -5.95 7.44 11.64
CA GLY A 412 -5.62 6.10 11.15
C GLY A 412 -6.65 5.49 10.21
N ALA A 413 -7.66 6.25 9.79
CA ALA A 413 -8.72 5.84 8.88
C ALA A 413 -9.28 7.05 8.11
N GLY A 414 -10.00 6.79 7.02
CA GLY A 414 -10.68 7.79 6.21
C GLY A 414 -10.20 7.81 4.76
N ALA A 415 -11.16 7.93 3.83
CA ALA A 415 -10.88 7.82 2.39
C ALA A 415 -9.87 8.86 1.87
N LEU A 416 -9.99 10.11 2.32
CA LEU A 416 -9.11 11.20 1.88
C LEU A 416 -7.67 11.03 2.37
N VAL A 417 -7.50 10.60 3.62
CA VAL A 417 -6.18 10.39 4.24
C VAL A 417 -5.51 9.16 3.62
N THR A 418 -6.26 8.07 3.45
CA THR A 418 -5.76 6.86 2.77
C THR A 418 -5.36 7.17 1.32
N ALA A 419 -6.22 7.87 0.57
CA ALA A 419 -5.90 8.28 -0.80
C ALA A 419 -4.62 9.14 -0.86
N ARG A 420 -4.40 10.01 0.12
CA ARG A 420 -3.18 10.83 0.21
C ARG A 420 -1.94 9.96 0.48
N GLY A 421 -2.04 8.94 1.31
CA GLY A 421 -0.96 7.97 1.55
C GLY A 421 -0.63 7.17 0.29
N VAL A 422 -1.65 6.63 -0.41
CA VAL A 422 -1.45 5.96 -1.72
C VAL A 422 -0.77 6.90 -2.72
N PHE A 423 -1.18 8.17 -2.75
CA PHE A 423 -0.55 9.18 -3.62
C PHE A 423 0.92 9.44 -3.24
N GLY A 424 1.22 9.45 -1.95
CA GLY A 424 2.60 9.51 -1.44
C GLY A 424 3.44 8.35 -1.96
N ASP A 425 2.93 7.12 -1.89
CA ASP A 425 3.60 5.92 -2.40
C ASP A 425 3.86 6.00 -3.91
N ILE A 426 2.89 6.48 -4.70
CA ILE A 426 3.08 6.72 -6.14
C ILE A 426 4.27 7.66 -6.38
N LEU A 427 4.32 8.80 -5.67
CA LEU A 427 5.40 9.78 -5.83
C LEU A 427 6.77 9.23 -5.39
N ARG A 428 6.81 8.43 -4.33
CA ARG A 428 8.05 7.76 -3.86
C ARG A 428 8.63 6.78 -4.87
N LEU A 429 7.77 6.05 -5.61
CA LEU A 429 8.24 5.21 -6.72
C LEU A 429 8.90 6.05 -7.82
N THR A 430 8.45 7.28 -8.04
CA THR A 430 9.04 8.16 -9.06
C THR A 430 10.43 8.67 -8.65
N ASP A 431 10.65 8.93 -7.36
CA ASP A 431 11.94 9.39 -6.82
C ASP A 431 13.01 8.28 -6.85
N LYS A 432 12.64 7.01 -6.64
CA LYS A 432 13.56 5.86 -6.75
C LYS A 432 14.06 5.58 -8.16
N THR A 433 13.47 6.22 -9.15
CA THR A 433 13.86 6.08 -10.56
C THR A 433 14.76 7.22 -11.05
N SER A 434 15.17 8.11 -10.14
CA SER A 434 16.09 9.23 -10.41
C SER A 434 17.55 8.82 -10.26
#